data_1675d6acf1c299e269862e8b7d62461c
#
_entry.id   1675d6acf1c299e269862e8b7d62461c
#
_cell.length_a   1.000
_cell.length_b   1.000
_cell.length_c   1.000
_cell.angle_alpha   90.00
_cell.angle_beta   90.00
_cell.angle_gamma   90.00
#
_symmetry.space_group_name_H-M   'P 1'
#
loop_
_entity.id
_entity.type
_entity.pdbx_description
1 polymer ?
#
loop_
_entity_poly.entity_id
_entity_poly.type
_entity_poly.pdbx_seq_one_letter_code
_entity_poly.pdbx_strand_id
1 'polypeptide(L)'
;MFIICKCGIVQTRISIIATKIIFDIFNSLAEFGPFAIKQPTNILEGMNDFVRQMHEKNGLLKRVESEGIEENVVENKLMEFLLLHTPPKTCQLAGNSVHYDLQFLKRYMPKFVEHLHYRIIDVSTIKELVKRWYNDSEELVNMPPKKLNHLAMDDIKESIDELIYYKKHFFV
;
A
#
# COMPACT_ATOMS: atom_id res chain seq x y z
N MET A 1 -8.62 13.76 3.70
CA MET A 1 -8.15 12.55 4.43
C MET A 1 -7.97 11.41 3.46
N PHE A 2 -6.91 10.64 3.56
CA PHE A 2 -6.57 9.55 2.64
C PHE A 2 -6.28 8.27 3.42
N ILE A 3 -6.54 7.13 2.80
CA ILE A 3 -6.11 5.84 3.29
C ILE A 3 -4.99 5.34 2.38
N ILE A 4 -3.75 5.37 2.88
CA ILE A 4 -2.62 4.79 2.16
C ILE A 4 -2.56 3.32 2.53
N CYS A 5 -2.67 2.47 1.51
CA CYS A 5 -2.65 1.03 1.66
C CYS A 5 -1.53 0.43 0.83
N LYS A 6 -0.93 -0.64 1.35
CA LYS A 6 -0.01 -1.48 0.60
C LYS A 6 -0.33 -2.94 0.86
N CYS A 7 -0.48 -3.68 -0.23
CA CYS A 7 -0.63 -5.12 -0.22
C CYS A 7 0.65 -5.78 -0.72
N GLY A 8 1.21 -6.70 0.04
CA GLY A 8 2.20 -7.63 -0.48
C GLY A 8 1.46 -8.77 -1.18
N ILE A 9 1.78 -9.00 -2.44
CA ILE A 9 1.07 -9.95 -3.28
C ILE A 9 2.00 -11.12 -3.59
N VAL A 10 1.53 -12.33 -3.24
CA VAL A 10 2.17 -13.57 -3.65
C VAL A 10 1.32 -14.17 -4.77
N GLN A 11 1.89 -14.27 -5.97
CA GLN A 11 1.20 -14.64 -7.20
C GLN A 11 -0.05 -13.74 -7.43
N THR A 12 -1.23 -14.28 -7.15
CA THR A 12 -2.53 -13.65 -7.40
C THR A 12 -3.31 -13.37 -6.12
N ARG A 13 -2.68 -13.41 -4.94
CA ARG A 13 -3.34 -13.24 -3.64
C ARG A 13 -2.62 -12.25 -2.74
N ILE A 14 -3.40 -11.53 -1.91
CA ILE A 14 -2.87 -10.65 -0.88
C ILE A 14 -2.29 -11.51 0.25
N SER A 15 -1.00 -11.36 0.52
CA SER A 15 -0.29 -12.11 1.59
C SER A 15 0.08 -11.24 2.78
N ILE A 16 0.07 -9.93 2.63
CA ILE A 16 0.23 -8.97 3.72
C ILE A 16 -0.56 -7.70 3.39
N ILE A 17 -1.15 -7.09 4.39
CA ILE A 17 -1.79 -5.78 4.27
C ILE A 17 -1.35 -4.86 5.39
N ALA A 18 -1.04 -3.63 5.03
CA ALA A 18 -0.82 -2.52 5.95
C ALA A 18 -1.60 -1.30 5.45
N THR A 19 -2.08 -0.50 6.37
CA THR A 19 -2.87 0.69 6.05
C THR A 19 -2.51 1.82 7.00
N LYS A 20 -2.43 3.03 6.48
CA LYS A 20 -2.21 4.25 7.26
C LYS A 20 -3.25 5.30 6.89
N ILE A 21 -3.93 5.85 7.89
CA ILE A 21 -4.88 6.93 7.70
C ILE A 21 -4.15 8.23 7.96
N ILE A 22 -4.21 9.15 7.00
CA ILE A 22 -3.63 10.48 7.12
C ILE A 22 -4.71 11.55 6.93
N PHE A 23 -4.71 12.56 7.78
CA PHE A 23 -5.62 13.70 7.66
C PHE A 23 -5.19 14.61 6.49
N ASP A 24 -3.92 14.95 6.46
CA ASP A 24 -3.22 15.54 5.34
C ASP A 24 -1.86 14.82 5.18
N ILE A 25 -1.05 15.20 4.20
CA ILE A 25 0.22 14.51 3.93
C ILE A 25 1.27 14.65 5.05
N PHE A 26 1.05 15.52 6.02
CA PHE A 26 1.97 15.76 7.14
C PHE A 26 1.53 15.08 8.45
N ASN A 27 0.23 14.75 8.58
CA ASN A 27 -0.36 14.30 9.83
C ASN A 27 -0.96 12.89 9.69
N SER A 28 -0.33 11.92 10.36
CA SER A 28 -0.85 10.56 10.50
C SER A 28 -1.89 10.52 11.62
N LEU A 29 -3.05 9.93 11.35
CA LEU A 29 -4.08 9.69 12.36
C LEU A 29 -3.93 8.32 13.03
N ALA A 30 -3.78 7.28 12.23
CA ALA A 30 -3.76 5.92 12.73
C ALA A 30 -3.07 4.95 11.76
N GLU A 31 -2.59 3.84 12.29
CA GLU A 31 -1.92 2.78 11.52
C GLU A 31 -2.57 1.43 11.80
N PHE A 32 -2.70 0.60 10.77
CA PHE A 32 -3.23 -0.76 10.86
C PHE A 32 -2.27 -1.75 10.21
N GLY A 33 -1.95 -2.81 10.92
CA GLY A 33 -1.02 -3.83 10.46
C GLY A 33 0.46 -3.48 10.68
N PRO A 34 1.37 -4.14 9.96
CA PRO A 34 1.11 -5.11 8.89
C PRO A 34 0.63 -6.47 9.40
N PHE A 35 -0.45 -6.98 8.84
CA PHE A 35 -0.97 -8.33 9.11
C PHE A 35 -0.60 -9.27 7.97
N ALA A 36 0.00 -10.42 8.30
CA ALA A 36 0.20 -11.52 7.37
C ALA A 36 -1.13 -12.27 7.16
N ILE A 37 -1.46 -12.57 5.92
CA ILE A 37 -2.67 -13.29 5.53
C ILE A 37 -2.28 -14.70 5.13
N LYS A 38 -2.93 -15.68 5.75
CA LYS A 38 -2.73 -17.10 5.46
C LYS A 38 -2.94 -17.40 3.99
N GLN A 39 -2.05 -18.21 3.42
CA GLN A 39 -2.13 -18.63 2.03
C GLN A 39 -2.20 -20.15 1.92
N PRO A 40 -2.97 -20.66 0.95
CA PRO A 40 -2.94 -22.08 0.62
C PRO A 40 -1.54 -22.52 0.14
N THR A 41 -1.15 -23.75 0.47
CA THR A 41 0.17 -24.32 0.13
C THR A 41 0.46 -24.27 -1.36
N ASN A 42 -0.53 -24.59 -2.20
CA ASN A 42 -0.38 -24.53 -3.66
C ASN A 42 -0.06 -23.14 -4.21
N ILE A 43 -0.49 -22.07 -3.53
CA ILE A 43 -0.13 -20.68 -3.88
C ILE A 43 1.33 -20.40 -3.51
N LEU A 44 1.76 -20.85 -2.33
CA LEU A 44 3.14 -20.67 -1.89
C LEU A 44 4.13 -21.49 -2.72
N GLU A 45 3.80 -22.71 -3.07
CA GLU A 45 4.62 -23.59 -3.91
C GLU A 45 4.72 -23.12 -5.36
N GLY A 46 3.64 -22.56 -5.90
CA GLY A 46 3.56 -22.08 -7.28
C GLY A 46 4.25 -20.73 -7.56
N MET A 47 4.93 -20.12 -6.56
CA MET A 47 5.68 -18.87 -6.80
C MET A 47 6.85 -19.09 -7.75
N ASN A 48 7.10 -18.12 -8.64
CA ASN A 48 8.34 -18.09 -9.38
C ASN A 48 9.54 -17.79 -8.45
N ASP A 49 10.73 -18.20 -8.87
CA ASP A 49 11.93 -18.11 -8.04
C ASP A 49 12.28 -16.69 -7.60
N PHE A 50 12.10 -15.71 -8.48
CA PHE A 50 12.37 -14.30 -8.15
C PHE A 50 11.47 -13.80 -7.00
N VAL A 51 10.17 -14.06 -7.10
CA VAL A 51 9.19 -13.67 -6.07
C VAL A 51 9.44 -14.42 -4.76
N ARG A 52 9.76 -15.70 -4.83
CA ARG A 52 10.11 -16.52 -3.68
C ARG A 52 11.33 -15.97 -2.94
N GLN A 53 12.43 -15.75 -3.63
CA GLN A 53 13.68 -15.21 -3.04
C GLN A 53 13.45 -13.84 -2.41
N MET A 54 12.68 -12.95 -3.05
CA MET A 54 12.33 -11.64 -2.52
C MET A 54 11.55 -11.78 -1.20
N HIS A 55 10.55 -12.66 -1.14
CA HIS A 55 9.72 -12.84 0.05
C HIS A 55 10.38 -13.67 1.15
N GLU A 56 11.33 -14.53 0.84
CA GLU A 56 12.21 -15.16 1.82
C GLU A 56 13.12 -14.12 2.46
N LYS A 57 13.76 -13.29 1.64
CA LYS A 57 14.69 -12.25 2.10
C LYS A 57 14.01 -11.22 3.02
N ASN A 58 12.79 -10.79 2.71
CA ASN A 58 12.05 -9.82 3.53
C ASN A 58 11.25 -10.47 4.66
N GLY A 59 11.31 -11.80 4.82
CA GLY A 59 10.67 -12.54 5.89
C GLY A 59 9.16 -12.74 5.75
N LEU A 60 8.55 -12.34 4.62
CA LEU A 60 7.10 -12.45 4.41
C LEU A 60 6.62 -13.90 4.46
N LEU A 61 7.34 -14.84 3.81
CA LEU A 61 6.93 -16.26 3.79
C LEU A 61 6.88 -16.84 5.19
N LYS A 62 7.90 -16.60 6.00
CA LYS A 62 7.94 -17.04 7.39
C LYS A 62 6.76 -16.48 8.19
N ARG A 63 6.41 -15.22 7.98
CA ARG A 63 5.26 -14.59 8.65
C ARG A 63 3.94 -15.17 8.20
N VAL A 64 3.76 -15.44 6.91
CA VAL A 64 2.54 -16.06 6.37
C VAL A 64 2.33 -17.45 6.95
N GLU A 65 3.40 -18.24 7.12
CA GLU A 65 3.36 -19.59 7.70
C GLU A 65 3.11 -19.58 9.21
N SER A 66 3.79 -18.70 9.96
CA SER A 66 3.76 -18.71 11.44
C SER A 66 2.67 -17.82 12.06
N GLU A 67 2.30 -16.74 11.40
CA GLU A 67 1.42 -15.69 11.92
C GLU A 67 0.19 -15.45 11.02
N GLY A 68 0.07 -16.18 9.91
CA GLY A 68 -0.96 -15.94 8.90
C GLY A 68 -2.37 -16.05 9.48
N ILE A 69 -3.15 -14.98 9.32
CA ILE A 69 -4.54 -14.85 9.74
C ILE A 69 -5.45 -15.06 8.51
N GLU A 70 -6.61 -15.66 8.72
CA GLU A 70 -7.60 -15.83 7.64
C GLU A 70 -8.03 -14.48 7.06
N GLU A 71 -8.15 -14.40 5.75
CA GLU A 71 -8.40 -13.17 4.98
C GLU A 71 -9.64 -12.40 5.46
N ASN A 72 -10.74 -13.11 5.69
CA ASN A 72 -11.99 -12.52 6.19
C ASN A 72 -11.86 -11.94 7.61
N VAL A 73 -11.02 -12.53 8.46
CA VAL A 73 -10.75 -12.02 9.80
C VAL A 73 -9.95 -10.73 9.72
N VAL A 74 -8.97 -10.66 8.82
CA VAL A 74 -8.19 -9.44 8.60
C VAL A 74 -9.06 -8.34 8.03
N GLU A 75 -9.92 -8.63 7.05
CA GLU A 75 -10.86 -7.65 6.50
C GLU A 75 -11.81 -7.11 7.58
N ASN A 76 -12.37 -7.97 8.43
CA ASN A 76 -13.26 -7.52 9.52
C ASN A 76 -12.51 -6.60 10.50
N LYS A 77 -11.30 -6.96 10.92
CA LYS A 77 -10.47 -6.10 11.78
C LYS A 77 -10.15 -4.75 11.12
N LEU A 78 -9.87 -4.76 9.81
CA LEU A 78 -9.64 -3.54 9.05
C LEU A 78 -10.90 -2.68 9.01
N MET A 79 -12.08 -3.27 8.83
CA MET A 79 -13.35 -2.54 8.85
C MET A 79 -13.66 -1.94 10.22
N GLU A 80 -13.44 -2.68 11.31
CA GLU A 80 -13.58 -2.16 12.68
C GLU A 80 -12.66 -0.94 12.90
N PHE A 81 -11.40 -1.05 12.49
CA PHE A 81 -10.44 0.05 12.54
C PHE A 81 -10.88 1.27 11.72
N LEU A 82 -11.35 1.06 10.49
CA LEU A 82 -11.77 2.15 9.62
C LEU A 82 -13.01 2.89 10.14
N LEU A 83 -14.00 2.16 10.65
CA LEU A 83 -15.24 2.74 11.19
C LEU A 83 -14.99 3.64 12.41
N LEU A 84 -13.90 3.39 13.15
CA LEU A 84 -13.49 4.28 14.26
C LEU A 84 -12.86 5.59 13.78
N HIS A 85 -12.29 5.62 12.60
CA HIS A 85 -11.45 6.73 12.15
C HIS A 85 -11.98 7.46 10.92
N THR A 86 -12.82 6.82 10.10
CA THR A 86 -13.23 7.36 8.80
C THR A 86 -14.71 7.14 8.52
N PRO A 87 -15.45 8.19 8.09
CA PRO A 87 -16.78 7.98 7.53
C PRO A 87 -16.74 7.20 6.22
N PRO A 88 -17.79 6.38 5.94
CA PRO A 88 -17.88 5.67 4.66
C PRO A 88 -17.84 6.61 3.46
N LYS A 89 -17.27 6.16 2.36
CA LYS A 89 -17.20 6.85 1.04
C LYS A 89 -16.47 8.21 1.04
N THR A 90 -15.71 8.52 2.08
CA THR A 90 -15.01 9.81 2.18
C THR A 90 -13.53 9.74 1.84
N CYS A 91 -12.86 8.66 2.19
CA CYS A 91 -11.40 8.54 2.04
C CYS A 91 -11.01 7.86 0.74
N GLN A 92 -10.15 8.52 -0.04
CA GLN A 92 -9.55 7.95 -1.23
C GLN A 92 -8.48 6.94 -0.87
N LEU A 93 -8.42 5.84 -1.61
CA LEU A 93 -7.27 4.94 -1.58
C LEU A 93 -6.08 5.62 -2.24
N ALA A 94 -4.94 5.63 -1.57
CA ALA A 94 -3.73 6.28 -2.05
C ALA A 94 -2.51 5.34 -1.99
N GLY A 95 -1.51 5.60 -2.82
CA GLY A 95 -0.24 4.85 -2.83
C GLY A 95 0.45 4.88 -4.18
N ASN A 96 1.63 4.28 -4.27
CA ASN A 96 2.34 4.11 -5.53
C ASN A 96 1.77 2.93 -6.32
N SER A 97 1.37 3.17 -7.58
CA SER A 97 0.74 2.17 -8.46
C SER A 97 -0.47 1.49 -7.81
N VAL A 98 -1.18 2.23 -6.99
CA VAL A 98 -2.26 1.74 -6.11
C VAL A 98 -3.44 1.12 -6.86
N HIS A 99 -3.56 1.38 -8.15
CA HIS A 99 -4.54 0.72 -9.01
C HIS A 99 -4.35 -0.81 -9.06
N TYR A 100 -3.12 -1.32 -8.92
CA TYR A 100 -2.86 -2.75 -8.78
C TYR A 100 -3.38 -3.27 -7.44
N ASP A 101 -3.04 -2.61 -6.33
CA ASP A 101 -3.57 -2.98 -5.01
C ASP A 101 -5.11 -3.00 -5.03
N LEU A 102 -5.74 -2.00 -5.65
CA LEU A 102 -7.20 -1.92 -5.75
C LEU A 102 -7.82 -3.12 -6.49
N GLN A 103 -7.18 -3.67 -7.53
CA GLN A 103 -7.68 -4.87 -8.23
C GLN A 103 -7.76 -6.07 -7.29
N PHE A 104 -6.72 -6.29 -6.48
CA PHE A 104 -6.70 -7.37 -5.50
C PHE A 104 -7.68 -7.12 -4.35
N LEU A 105 -7.73 -5.88 -3.85
CA LEU A 105 -8.67 -5.48 -2.79
C LEU A 105 -10.13 -5.69 -3.22
N LYS A 106 -10.51 -5.36 -4.44
CA LYS A 106 -11.85 -5.63 -4.98
C LYS A 106 -12.23 -7.11 -4.94
N ARG A 107 -11.25 -7.99 -5.13
CA ARG A 107 -11.47 -9.43 -5.16
C ARG A 107 -11.47 -10.06 -3.78
N TYR A 108 -10.58 -9.62 -2.90
CA TYR A 108 -10.28 -10.30 -1.65
C TYR A 108 -10.77 -9.54 -0.41
N MET A 109 -10.99 -8.23 -0.52
CA MET A 109 -11.46 -7.36 0.57
C MET A 109 -12.56 -6.41 0.08
N PRO A 110 -13.70 -6.93 -0.39
CA PRO A 110 -14.75 -6.12 -1.01
C PRO A 110 -15.41 -5.14 -0.03
N LYS A 111 -15.56 -5.49 1.26
CA LYS A 111 -16.12 -4.59 2.28
C LYS A 111 -15.23 -3.36 2.49
N PHE A 112 -13.90 -3.58 2.48
CA PHE A 112 -12.94 -2.49 2.55
C PHE A 112 -13.08 -1.54 1.35
N VAL A 113 -13.14 -2.09 0.15
CA VAL A 113 -13.31 -1.27 -1.08
C VAL A 113 -14.66 -0.55 -1.08
N GLU A 114 -15.72 -1.18 -0.58
CA GLU A 114 -17.03 -0.55 -0.46
C GLU A 114 -17.02 0.63 0.52
N HIS A 115 -16.19 0.61 1.55
CA HIS A 115 -16.01 1.73 2.48
C HIS A 115 -15.29 2.93 1.85
N LEU A 116 -14.43 2.72 0.86
CA LEU A 116 -13.62 3.76 0.23
C LEU A 116 -14.44 4.69 -0.68
N HIS A 117 -13.90 5.89 -0.88
CA HIS A 117 -14.33 6.74 -1.98
C HIS A 117 -13.92 6.11 -3.33
N TYR A 118 -14.71 6.29 -4.39
CA TYR A 118 -14.46 5.65 -5.69
C TYR A 118 -13.20 6.14 -6.42
N ARG A 119 -12.72 7.36 -6.11
CA ARG A 119 -11.48 7.91 -6.68
C ARG A 119 -10.28 7.40 -5.92
N ILE A 120 -9.16 7.27 -6.64
CA ILE A 120 -7.86 6.93 -6.08
C ILE A 120 -6.88 8.09 -6.21
N ILE A 121 -5.81 8.08 -5.40
CA ILE A 121 -4.67 8.97 -5.52
C ILE A 121 -3.45 8.12 -5.79
N ASP A 122 -3.07 8.03 -7.07
CA ASP A 122 -1.89 7.27 -7.46
C ASP A 122 -0.67 8.19 -7.53
N VAL A 123 0.24 8.03 -6.57
CA VAL A 123 1.48 8.82 -6.46
C VAL A 123 2.37 8.60 -7.68
N SER A 124 2.32 7.42 -8.30
CA SER A 124 3.06 7.14 -9.53
C SER A 124 2.58 7.99 -10.71
N THR A 125 1.30 8.35 -10.76
CA THR A 125 0.78 9.28 -11.78
C THR A 125 1.41 10.66 -11.62
N ILE A 126 1.48 11.17 -10.38
CA ILE A 126 2.14 12.46 -10.09
C ILE A 126 3.60 12.41 -10.51
N LYS A 127 4.31 11.34 -10.17
CA LYS A 127 5.70 11.11 -10.58
C LYS A 127 5.88 11.20 -12.10
N GLU A 128 5.02 10.55 -12.85
CA GLU A 128 5.09 10.56 -14.31
C GLU A 128 4.81 11.94 -14.92
N LEU A 129 3.90 12.73 -14.32
CA LEU A 129 3.64 14.10 -14.72
C LEU A 129 4.82 15.02 -14.41
N VAL A 130 5.36 14.93 -13.18
CA VAL A 130 6.53 15.71 -12.76
C VAL A 130 7.72 15.44 -13.67
N LYS A 131 8.01 14.18 -14.00
CA LYS A 131 9.07 13.82 -14.94
C LYS A 131 8.90 14.44 -16.33
N ARG A 132 7.67 14.56 -16.82
CA ARG A 132 7.40 15.12 -18.16
C ARG A 132 7.43 16.63 -18.18
N TRP A 133 6.97 17.28 -17.10
CA TRP A 133 6.84 18.73 -17.05
C TRP A 133 8.09 19.43 -16.50
N TYR A 134 8.90 18.72 -15.71
CA TYR A 134 10.06 19.24 -14.99
C TYR A 134 11.32 18.37 -15.17
N ASN A 135 11.48 17.72 -16.34
CA ASN A 135 12.51 16.68 -16.58
C ASN A 135 13.96 17.16 -16.29
N ASP A 136 14.24 18.43 -16.46
CA ASP A 136 15.57 19.02 -16.29
C ASP A 136 15.71 19.81 -14.98
N SER A 137 14.75 19.68 -14.06
CA SER A 137 14.81 20.41 -12.78
C SER A 137 15.79 19.78 -11.80
N GLU A 138 16.52 20.62 -11.04
CA GLU A 138 17.41 20.17 -9.98
C GLU A 138 16.67 19.39 -8.90
N GLU A 139 15.42 19.77 -8.61
CA GLU A 139 14.56 19.10 -7.65
C GLU A 139 14.27 17.65 -8.06
N LEU A 140 14.10 17.38 -9.34
CA LEU A 140 13.88 16.01 -9.80
C LEU A 140 15.16 15.16 -9.70
N VAL A 141 16.33 15.75 -10.01
CA VAL A 141 17.64 15.09 -9.89
C VAL A 141 17.96 14.78 -8.42
N ASN A 142 17.64 15.69 -7.51
CA ASN A 142 17.93 15.58 -6.09
C ASN A 142 16.84 14.85 -5.28
N MET A 143 15.87 14.23 -5.95
CA MET A 143 14.82 13.46 -5.28
C MET A 143 15.42 12.30 -4.48
N PRO A 144 15.06 12.15 -3.19
CA PRO A 144 15.59 11.09 -2.34
C PRO A 144 15.35 9.70 -2.94
N PRO A 145 16.36 8.81 -3.00
CA PRO A 145 16.18 7.45 -3.51
C PRO A 145 15.31 6.61 -2.56
N LYS A 146 14.50 5.73 -3.12
CA LYS A 146 13.73 4.75 -2.34
C LYS A 146 14.66 3.65 -1.81
N LYS A 147 14.38 3.19 -0.59
CA LYS A 147 15.16 2.11 0.06
C LYS A 147 14.86 0.74 -0.54
N LEU A 148 13.68 0.55 -1.13
CA LEU A 148 13.22 -0.69 -1.78
C LEU A 148 13.31 -1.94 -0.87
N ASN A 149 12.98 -1.75 0.41
CA ASN A 149 12.96 -2.85 1.39
C ASN A 149 11.83 -3.86 1.14
N HIS A 150 10.83 -3.49 0.33
CA HIS A 150 9.63 -4.29 0.05
C HIS A 150 8.89 -4.75 1.32
N LEU A 151 8.92 -3.90 2.36
CA LEU A 151 8.12 -4.06 3.57
C LEU A 151 6.91 -3.12 3.48
N ALA A 152 5.70 -3.65 3.62
CA ALA A 152 4.46 -2.92 3.35
C ALA A 152 4.36 -1.56 4.08
N MET A 153 4.77 -1.49 5.35
CA MET A 153 4.74 -0.23 6.10
C MET A 153 5.84 0.76 5.65
N ASP A 154 7.00 0.26 5.23
CA ASP A 154 8.06 1.12 4.68
C ASP A 154 7.65 1.68 3.32
N ASP A 155 7.04 0.86 2.47
CA ASP A 155 6.50 1.29 1.17
C ASP A 155 5.40 2.36 1.33
N ILE A 156 4.58 2.27 2.38
CA ILE A 156 3.59 3.30 2.75
C ILE A 156 4.29 4.61 3.11
N LYS A 157 5.29 4.55 4.00
CA LYS A 157 6.07 5.73 4.42
C LYS A 157 6.77 6.38 3.23
N GLU A 158 7.43 5.59 2.39
CA GLU A 158 8.07 6.07 1.16
C GLU A 158 7.08 6.74 0.20
N SER A 159 5.85 6.21 0.10
CA SER A 159 4.80 6.83 -0.74
C SER A 159 4.35 8.18 -0.18
N ILE A 160 4.27 8.31 1.15
CA ILE A 160 3.96 9.59 1.83
C ILE A 160 5.09 10.60 1.60
N ASP A 161 6.33 10.19 1.85
CA ASP A 161 7.51 11.05 1.72
C ASP A 161 7.66 11.55 0.27
N GLU A 162 7.41 10.68 -0.71
CA GLU A 162 7.41 11.01 -2.12
C GLU A 162 6.31 12.03 -2.46
N LEU A 163 5.10 11.86 -1.94
CA LEU A 163 4.00 12.81 -2.14
C LEU A 163 4.28 14.17 -1.47
N ILE A 164 4.85 14.17 -0.27
CA ILE A 164 5.31 15.38 0.43
C ILE A 164 6.36 16.12 -0.41
N TYR A 165 7.32 15.37 -0.95
CA TYR A 165 8.37 15.93 -1.80
C TYR A 165 7.78 16.63 -3.02
N TYR A 166 6.87 15.97 -3.75
CA TYR A 166 6.20 16.57 -4.90
C TYR A 166 5.43 17.83 -4.52
N LYS A 167 4.63 17.76 -3.44
CA LYS A 167 3.87 18.94 -3.00
C LYS A 167 4.78 20.13 -2.71
N LYS A 168 5.92 19.90 -2.04
CA LYS A 168 6.84 20.96 -1.61
C LYS A 168 7.58 21.61 -2.77
N HIS A 169 7.94 20.84 -3.79
CA HIS A 169 8.87 21.27 -4.83
C HIS A 169 8.22 21.56 -6.19
N PHE A 170 7.04 21.02 -6.47
CA PHE A 170 6.41 21.10 -7.77
C PHE A 170 4.97 21.65 -7.75
N PHE A 171 4.30 21.66 -6.60
CA PHE A 171 2.94 22.18 -6.46
C PHE A 171 2.95 23.42 -5.53
N VAL A 172 3.45 24.51 -6.05
CA VAL A 172 3.54 25.80 -5.32
C VAL A 172 2.31 26.66 -5.59
#